data_06596931765ddd1e89d4001ce531e657
#
_entry.id   06596931765ddd1e89d4001ce531e657
#
_cell.length_a   1.000
_cell.length_b   1.000
_cell.length_c   1.000
_cell.angle_alpha   90.00
_cell.angle_beta   90.00
_cell.angle_gamma   90.00
#
_symmetry.space_group_name_H-M   'P 1'
#
loop_
_entity.id
_entity.type
_entity.pdbx_description
1 polymer ?
#
loop_
_entity_poly.entity_id
_entity_poly.type
_entity_poly.pdbx_seq_one_letter_code
_entity_poly.pdbx_strand_id
1 'polypeptide(L)'
;MLNENLVVWRMKRGLALLVATLCYFCTYAQEANADSNIPEFIVTPRFDANPYAPIKGGYKGFDFGNSSLYTFLDGSVGNFSYSMSNHWVSTDTPSLYQNAFRSDDVDFIDWLTLSYSVGRFNFTVGKDMLAIGTWELDYYDVDVHTSLVSPFWHKFAIYQWGGAVDYTTKDESTNLRFQFGTSPFGERPFASKLFVYSLDWRGEYGCYSPIWSVNFVEMERGKFANIIALGNAFSMGDFTLELDYLNRATSVKRFFNQEFSVSAQLLYNYADKVEVFAKGGYENYRTDIFGYEDDEWFIPTDNSLCPRYWYVGGGVHYYPLRESRDLRLHAVAAYNNFANSVSISLGATYHFNLTQTILNNRKK
;
A
#
# COMPACT_ATOMS: atom_id res chain seq x y z
N MET A 1 -21.42 23.31 -13.09
CA MET A 1 -20.70 24.10 -12.08
C MET A 1 -21.22 23.63 -10.72
N LEU A 2 -20.63 22.58 -10.18
CA LEU A 2 -20.86 22.17 -8.79
C LEU A 2 -20.18 23.19 -7.89
N ASN A 3 -20.92 23.63 -6.91
CA ASN A 3 -20.61 24.75 -6.04
C ASN A 3 -19.31 24.47 -5.24
N GLU A 4 -18.18 25.03 -5.69
CA GLU A 4 -16.87 24.90 -5.04
C GLU A 4 -16.94 25.25 -3.54
N ASN A 5 -17.84 26.16 -3.17
CA ASN A 5 -18.13 26.50 -1.79
C ASN A 5 -18.69 25.32 -0.96
N LEU A 6 -19.40 24.38 -1.59
CA LEU A 6 -19.98 23.21 -0.90
C LEU A 6 -18.90 22.17 -0.58
N VAL A 7 -17.94 21.99 -1.49
CA VAL A 7 -16.80 21.06 -1.30
C VAL A 7 -15.87 21.60 -0.20
N VAL A 8 -15.49 22.87 -0.28
CA VAL A 8 -14.67 23.54 0.74
C VAL A 8 -15.37 23.54 2.12
N TRP A 9 -16.69 23.71 2.15
CA TRP A 9 -17.47 23.68 3.39
C TRP A 9 -17.55 22.26 3.99
N ARG A 10 -17.69 21.21 3.17
CA ARG A 10 -17.65 19.80 3.62
C ARG A 10 -16.26 19.42 4.12
N MET A 11 -15.18 19.83 3.44
CA MET A 11 -13.82 19.61 3.88
C MET A 11 -13.53 20.29 5.24
N LYS A 12 -13.95 21.56 5.40
CA LYS A 12 -13.80 22.27 6.68
C LYS A 12 -14.56 21.60 7.82
N ARG A 13 -15.76 21.06 7.55
CA ARG A 13 -16.53 20.30 8.56
C ARG A 13 -15.91 18.95 8.86
N GLY A 14 -15.40 18.23 7.85
CA GLY A 14 -14.68 16.97 8.05
C GLY A 14 -13.44 17.17 8.93
N LEU A 15 -12.63 18.19 8.59
CA LEU A 15 -11.45 18.54 9.37
C LEU A 15 -11.80 19.00 10.80
N ALA A 16 -12.86 19.81 10.96
CA ALA A 16 -13.32 20.25 12.28
C ALA A 16 -13.86 19.08 13.14
N LEU A 17 -14.56 18.12 12.51
CA LEU A 17 -15.01 16.89 13.17
C LEU A 17 -13.82 16.01 13.58
N LEU A 18 -12.84 15.84 12.70
CA LEU A 18 -11.62 15.10 12.99
C LEU A 18 -10.85 15.72 14.16
N VAL A 19 -10.64 17.04 14.14
CA VAL A 19 -9.98 17.77 15.22
C VAL A 19 -10.81 17.71 16.52
N ALA A 20 -12.13 17.84 16.47
CA ALA A 20 -13.00 17.73 17.64
C ALA A 20 -12.99 16.30 18.22
N THR A 21 -12.97 15.28 17.37
CA THR A 21 -12.88 13.87 17.78
C THR A 21 -11.51 13.60 18.41
N LEU A 22 -10.43 14.10 17.80
CA LEU A 22 -9.07 14.02 18.37
C LEU A 22 -8.98 14.74 19.74
N CYS A 23 -9.54 15.93 19.85
CA CYS A 23 -9.58 16.65 21.14
C CYS A 23 -10.41 15.89 22.19
N TYR A 24 -11.53 15.29 21.81
CA TYR A 24 -12.37 14.47 22.70
C TYR A 24 -11.63 13.21 23.16
N PHE A 25 -10.96 12.49 22.26
CA PHE A 25 -10.13 11.34 22.63
C PHE A 25 -8.93 11.76 23.50
N CYS A 26 -8.29 12.89 23.23
CA CYS A 26 -7.20 13.41 24.09
C CYS A 26 -7.68 13.78 25.49
N THR A 27 -8.91 14.27 25.67
CA THR A 27 -9.46 14.56 27.00
C THR A 27 -9.89 13.28 27.73
N TYR A 28 -10.43 12.29 27.04
CA TYR A 28 -10.83 11.01 27.65
C TYR A 28 -9.61 10.16 28.05
N ALA A 29 -8.51 10.23 27.30
CA ALA A 29 -7.24 9.57 27.66
C ALA A 29 -6.59 10.13 28.95
N GLN A 30 -7.03 11.28 29.42
CA GLN A 30 -6.55 11.85 30.69
C GLN A 30 -7.12 11.15 31.94
N GLU A 31 -8.24 10.43 31.82
CA GLU A 31 -8.89 9.75 32.96
C GLU A 31 -8.57 8.24 33.06
N ALA A 32 -8.03 7.63 32.00
CA ALA A 32 -7.62 6.23 31.98
C ALA A 32 -6.12 6.11 32.30
N ASN A 33 -5.80 5.32 33.30
CA ASN A 33 -4.45 5.04 33.84
C ASN A 33 -3.30 5.07 32.81
N ALA A 34 -2.36 5.87 33.13
CA ALA A 34 -1.34 6.59 32.38
C ALA A 34 -0.26 5.74 31.74
N ASP A 35 -0.28 4.75 31.04
CA ASP A 35 0.95 4.33 30.30
C ASP A 35 0.76 3.46 29.03
N SER A 36 -0.45 3.05 28.63
CA SER A 36 -0.57 2.12 27.50
C SER A 36 -1.62 2.44 26.41
N ASN A 37 -2.38 3.54 26.53
CA ASN A 37 -3.56 3.75 25.66
C ASN A 37 -3.62 5.13 25.01
N ILE A 38 -2.48 5.80 24.81
CA ILE A 38 -2.50 7.10 24.12
C ILE A 38 -2.51 6.82 22.61
N PRO A 39 -3.54 7.31 21.87
CA PRO A 39 -3.57 7.16 20.42
C PRO A 39 -2.32 7.76 19.77
N GLU A 40 -1.74 7.04 18.84
CA GLU A 40 -0.63 7.53 18.03
C GLU A 40 -1.18 8.21 16.78
N PHE A 41 -0.80 9.47 16.57
CA PHE A 41 -1.17 10.24 15.40
C PHE A 41 0.09 10.69 14.66
N ILE A 42 0.26 10.17 13.44
CA ILE A 42 1.41 10.44 12.59
C ILE A 42 0.96 11.20 11.34
N VAL A 43 1.69 12.24 10.98
CA VAL A 43 1.53 12.97 9.71
C VAL A 43 2.77 12.72 8.87
N THR A 44 2.59 12.22 7.66
CA THR A 44 3.69 11.85 6.76
C THR A 44 3.61 12.62 5.45
N PRO A 45 4.23 13.79 5.34
CA PRO A 45 4.48 14.43 4.07
C PRO A 45 5.63 13.73 3.33
N ARG A 46 5.44 13.52 2.03
CA ARG A 46 6.46 13.09 1.08
C ARG A 46 6.55 14.10 -0.06
N PHE A 47 7.74 14.45 -0.45
CA PHE A 47 8.02 15.29 -1.60
C PHE A 47 9.01 14.59 -2.52
N ASP A 48 8.65 14.47 -3.78
CA ASP A 48 9.46 13.90 -4.84
C ASP A 48 9.60 14.86 -6.00
N ALA A 49 10.74 14.80 -6.69
CA ALA A 49 11.03 15.49 -7.93
C ALA A 49 11.59 14.48 -8.94
N ASN A 50 10.87 14.26 -10.02
CA ASN A 50 11.14 13.17 -10.96
C ASN A 50 11.41 13.68 -12.38
N PRO A 51 12.67 13.95 -12.76
CA PRO A 51 13.04 14.10 -14.17
C PRO A 51 13.07 12.77 -14.89
N TYR A 52 12.64 12.78 -16.17
CA TYR A 52 12.71 11.65 -17.09
C TYR A 52 13.71 11.92 -18.20
N ALA A 53 14.64 11.01 -18.42
CA ALA A 53 15.61 11.04 -19.50
C ALA A 53 15.23 10.00 -20.57
N PRO A 54 14.94 10.41 -21.84
CA PRO A 54 14.53 9.47 -22.86
C PRO A 54 15.70 8.58 -23.29
N ILE A 55 15.42 7.30 -23.46
CA ILE A 55 16.18 6.40 -24.32
C ILE A 55 15.59 6.54 -25.73
N LYS A 56 16.28 6.14 -26.78
CA LYS A 56 15.89 6.32 -28.18
C LYS A 56 14.37 6.18 -28.42
N GLY A 57 13.71 7.28 -28.74
CA GLY A 57 12.26 7.35 -28.91
C GLY A 57 11.44 7.34 -27.61
N GLY A 58 12.10 7.43 -26.46
CA GLY A 58 11.42 7.39 -25.16
C GLY A 58 10.84 8.73 -24.73
N TYR A 59 10.07 8.66 -23.66
CA TYR A 59 9.43 9.82 -23.04
C TYR A 59 10.43 10.68 -22.28
N LYS A 60 10.23 12.01 -22.33
CA LYS A 60 10.97 12.99 -21.53
C LYS A 60 9.99 13.92 -20.82
N GLY A 61 10.31 14.29 -19.60
CA GLY A 61 9.46 15.19 -18.83
C GLY A 61 9.98 15.40 -17.42
N PHE A 62 9.11 15.94 -16.62
CA PHE A 62 9.31 16.16 -15.20
C PHE A 62 7.95 16.10 -14.51
N ASP A 63 7.89 15.43 -13.37
CA ASP A 63 6.72 15.46 -12.48
C ASP A 63 7.14 15.48 -11.01
N PHE A 64 6.15 15.48 -10.12
CA PHE A 64 6.38 15.42 -8.67
C PHE A 64 6.22 14.00 -8.12
N GLY A 65 6.08 13.02 -8.98
CA GLY A 65 6.07 11.59 -8.66
C GLY A 65 5.17 11.22 -7.50
N ASN A 66 5.75 10.57 -6.53
CA ASN A 66 5.06 10.08 -5.33
C ASN A 66 4.86 11.16 -4.25
N SER A 67 4.87 12.45 -4.59
CA SER A 67 4.60 13.50 -3.61
C SER A 67 3.20 13.34 -3.04
N SER A 68 3.11 13.24 -1.71
CA SER A 68 1.89 12.83 -1.02
C SER A 68 1.83 13.38 0.40
N LEU A 69 0.65 13.35 0.99
CA LEU A 69 0.42 13.64 2.39
C LEU A 69 -0.49 12.57 2.98
N TYR A 70 0.04 11.80 3.92
CA TYR A 70 -0.68 10.78 4.66
C TYR A 70 -0.87 11.15 6.13
N THR A 71 -1.93 10.61 6.72
CA THR A 71 -2.13 10.64 8.17
C THR A 71 -2.50 9.25 8.66
N PHE A 72 -1.90 8.84 9.78
CA PHE A 72 -2.16 7.57 10.43
C PHE A 72 -2.66 7.83 11.84
N LEU A 73 -3.65 7.06 12.26
CA LEU A 73 -4.18 7.08 13.61
C LEU A 73 -4.32 5.65 14.11
N ASP A 74 -3.53 5.30 15.11
CA ASP A 74 -3.53 3.98 15.72
C ASP A 74 -3.78 4.06 17.22
N GLY A 75 -4.44 3.07 17.78
CA GLY A 75 -4.65 3.01 19.20
C GLY A 75 -5.33 1.73 19.67
N SER A 76 -5.35 1.55 21.00
CA SER A 76 -5.99 0.39 21.62
C SER A 76 -6.65 0.76 22.93
N VAL A 77 -7.72 0.03 23.29
CA VAL A 77 -8.41 0.12 24.59
C VAL A 77 -8.80 -1.30 25.03
N GLY A 78 -8.11 -1.82 26.02
CA GLY A 78 -8.28 -3.21 26.45
C GLY A 78 -7.93 -4.18 25.30
N ASN A 79 -8.90 -5.02 24.92
CA ASN A 79 -8.72 -5.98 23.82
C ASN A 79 -9.10 -5.41 22.45
N PHE A 80 -9.57 -4.17 22.38
CA PHE A 80 -9.90 -3.51 21.12
C PHE A 80 -8.71 -2.70 20.64
N SER A 81 -8.47 -2.74 19.33
CA SER A 81 -7.55 -1.84 18.63
C SER A 81 -8.22 -1.24 17.41
N TYR A 82 -7.79 -0.08 17.03
CA TYR A 82 -8.25 0.61 15.82
C TYR A 82 -7.07 1.18 15.06
N SER A 83 -7.21 1.21 13.75
CA SER A 83 -6.21 1.79 12.86
C SER A 83 -6.90 2.52 11.71
N MET A 84 -6.35 3.65 11.30
CA MET A 84 -6.84 4.44 10.18
C MET A 84 -5.67 5.04 9.42
N SER A 85 -5.73 4.96 8.09
CA SER A 85 -4.88 5.74 7.19
C SER A 85 -5.70 6.53 6.20
N ASN A 86 -5.27 7.76 5.98
CA ASN A 86 -5.82 8.63 4.96
C ASN A 86 -4.72 9.20 4.09
N HIS A 87 -4.93 9.25 2.78
CA HIS A 87 -4.13 10.05 1.87
C HIS A 87 -4.88 11.33 1.46
N TRP A 88 -4.27 12.48 1.69
CA TRP A 88 -4.89 13.78 1.43
C TRP A 88 -4.54 14.35 0.07
N VAL A 89 -3.33 14.06 -0.39
CA VAL A 89 -2.80 14.44 -1.69
C VAL A 89 -1.91 13.31 -2.16
N SER A 90 -2.11 12.88 -3.39
CA SER A 90 -1.20 11.98 -4.10
C SER A 90 -1.10 12.44 -5.54
N THR A 91 0.12 12.42 -6.07
CA THR A 91 0.41 12.79 -7.46
C THR A 91 0.74 11.56 -8.31
N ASP A 92 0.69 10.38 -7.72
CA ASP A 92 1.23 9.15 -8.30
C ASP A 92 0.50 8.68 -9.53
N THR A 93 -0.79 8.92 -9.57
CA THR A 93 -1.56 8.58 -10.76
C THR A 93 -2.66 9.60 -10.98
N PRO A 94 -2.78 10.12 -12.21
CA PRO A 94 -3.99 10.84 -12.60
C PRO A 94 -5.26 10.03 -12.38
N SER A 95 -5.17 8.69 -12.37
CA SER A 95 -6.30 7.81 -12.08
C SER A 95 -6.73 7.83 -10.61
N LEU A 96 -5.81 7.84 -9.65
CA LEU A 96 -6.16 8.05 -8.23
C LEU A 96 -6.76 9.45 -8.02
N TYR A 97 -6.14 10.47 -8.61
CA TYR A 97 -6.67 11.82 -8.59
C TYR A 97 -8.02 11.92 -9.32
N GLN A 98 -8.16 11.30 -10.49
CA GLN A 98 -9.42 11.27 -11.24
C GLN A 98 -10.49 10.43 -10.55
N ASN A 99 -10.15 9.32 -9.90
CA ASN A 99 -11.12 8.51 -9.16
C ASN A 99 -11.50 9.16 -7.83
N ALA A 100 -10.57 9.81 -7.14
CA ALA A 100 -10.88 10.61 -5.95
C ALA A 100 -11.82 11.79 -6.25
N PHE A 101 -11.82 12.31 -7.48
CA PHE A 101 -12.66 13.44 -7.89
C PHE A 101 -13.79 13.10 -8.86
N ARG A 102 -13.82 11.89 -9.43
CA ARG A 102 -14.87 11.44 -10.37
C ARG A 102 -16.00 10.65 -9.74
N SER A 103 -15.75 9.97 -8.63
CA SER A 103 -16.85 9.36 -7.90
C SER A 103 -17.51 10.42 -7.02
N ASP A 104 -18.83 10.36 -6.88
CA ASP A 104 -19.56 11.11 -5.86
C ASP A 104 -19.08 10.74 -4.43
N ASP A 105 -18.28 9.70 -4.32
CA ASP A 105 -17.62 9.20 -3.12
C ASP A 105 -16.10 9.49 -3.22
N VAL A 106 -15.66 10.59 -2.61
CA VAL A 106 -14.23 10.89 -2.44
C VAL A 106 -13.64 9.86 -1.48
N ASP A 107 -12.93 8.88 -2.01
CA ASP A 107 -12.29 7.83 -1.23
C ASP A 107 -10.85 8.23 -0.88
N PHE A 108 -10.67 8.94 0.23
CA PHE A 108 -9.37 9.32 0.78
C PHE A 108 -8.98 8.48 2.02
N ILE A 109 -9.77 7.46 2.33
CA ILE A 109 -9.50 6.52 3.42
C ILE A 109 -8.89 5.27 2.80
N ASP A 110 -7.62 4.99 3.06
CA ASP A 110 -6.98 3.74 2.65
C ASP A 110 -7.50 2.60 3.51
N TRP A 111 -7.32 2.68 4.83
CA TRP A 111 -7.95 1.75 5.74
C TRP A 111 -8.58 2.43 6.95
N LEU A 112 -9.59 1.77 7.48
CA LEU A 112 -10.28 2.12 8.73
C LEU A 112 -10.76 0.82 9.37
N THR A 113 -10.04 0.35 10.37
CA THR A 113 -10.29 -0.95 10.99
C THR A 113 -10.56 -0.83 12.48
N LEU A 114 -11.40 -1.74 12.96
CA LEU A 114 -11.60 -2.03 14.36
C LEU A 114 -11.33 -3.52 14.57
N SER A 115 -10.46 -3.84 15.52
CA SER A 115 -10.08 -5.21 15.83
C SER A 115 -10.35 -5.56 17.28
N TYR A 116 -10.63 -6.84 17.54
CA TYR A 116 -10.80 -7.40 18.88
C TYR A 116 -9.94 -8.65 19.03
N SER A 117 -9.04 -8.63 20.01
CA SER A 117 -8.11 -9.73 20.28
C SER A 117 -8.59 -10.58 21.45
N VAL A 118 -8.63 -11.90 21.25
CA VAL A 118 -8.94 -12.88 22.30
C VAL A 118 -8.04 -14.11 22.15
N GLY A 119 -7.19 -14.31 23.13
CA GLY A 119 -6.21 -15.40 23.10
C GLY A 119 -5.27 -15.26 21.92
N ARG A 120 -5.38 -16.18 20.94
CA ARG A 120 -4.56 -16.21 19.72
C ARG A 120 -5.31 -15.76 18.49
N PHE A 121 -6.55 -15.33 18.66
CA PHE A 121 -7.39 -14.86 17.57
C PHE A 121 -7.50 -13.35 17.62
N ASN A 122 -7.46 -12.74 16.44
CA ASN A 122 -7.79 -11.35 16.22
C ASN A 122 -8.91 -11.26 15.18
N PHE A 123 -9.96 -10.53 15.50
CA PHE A 123 -11.12 -10.31 14.63
C PHE A 123 -11.12 -8.87 14.20
N THR A 124 -11.03 -8.62 12.90
CA THR A 124 -10.99 -7.28 12.32
C THR A 124 -12.21 -7.04 11.45
N VAL A 125 -12.78 -5.84 11.55
CA VAL A 125 -13.85 -5.35 10.66
C VAL A 125 -13.53 -3.95 10.19
N GLY A 126 -13.95 -3.60 8.98
CA GLY A 126 -13.76 -2.27 8.42
C GLY A 126 -13.30 -2.28 6.97
N LYS A 127 -12.68 -1.19 6.54
CA LYS A 127 -11.95 -1.12 5.29
C LYS A 127 -10.50 -1.48 5.55
N ASP A 128 -9.97 -2.43 4.83
CA ASP A 128 -8.64 -2.97 5.05
C ASP A 128 -7.98 -3.38 3.75
N MET A 129 -6.67 -3.52 3.76
CA MET A 129 -5.92 -4.05 2.64
C MET A 129 -6.26 -5.52 2.41
N LEU A 130 -6.49 -5.90 1.17
CA LEU A 130 -6.66 -7.30 0.81
C LEU A 130 -5.37 -8.09 1.08
N ALA A 131 -5.52 -9.23 1.74
CA ALA A 131 -4.41 -10.11 2.06
C ALA A 131 -3.88 -10.82 0.81
N ILE A 132 -3.05 -10.11 0.03
CA ILE A 132 -2.36 -10.63 -1.15
C ILE A 132 -0.88 -10.77 -0.80
N GLY A 133 -0.41 -12.01 -0.65
CA GLY A 133 0.86 -12.36 -0.07
C GLY A 133 2.08 -12.10 -0.97
N THR A 134 2.39 -10.83 -1.24
CA THR A 134 3.65 -10.40 -1.85
C THR A 134 4.27 -9.27 -1.03
N TRP A 135 5.59 -9.19 -1.00
CA TRP A 135 6.31 -8.08 -0.36
C TRP A 135 6.06 -6.76 -1.07
N GLU A 136 5.89 -6.75 -2.40
CA GLU A 136 5.55 -5.55 -3.15
C GLU A 136 4.26 -4.88 -2.68
N LEU A 137 3.25 -5.67 -2.28
CA LEU A 137 1.96 -5.16 -1.80
C LEU A 137 1.91 -4.96 -0.27
N ASP A 138 2.91 -5.43 0.46
CA ASP A 138 2.98 -5.30 1.92
C ASP A 138 3.59 -3.97 2.38
N TYR A 139 4.25 -3.24 1.48
CA TYR A 139 4.75 -1.89 1.77
C TYR A 139 3.63 -0.86 1.82
N TYR A 140 3.73 0.09 2.73
CA TYR A 140 2.85 1.27 2.71
C TYR A 140 3.07 2.11 1.47
N ASP A 141 1.99 2.58 0.85
CA ASP A 141 2.02 3.36 -0.40
C ASP A 141 2.97 4.56 -0.32
N VAL A 142 3.04 5.22 0.85
CA VAL A 142 3.95 6.36 1.10
C VAL A 142 5.43 5.98 1.02
N ASP A 143 5.76 4.71 1.13
CA ASP A 143 7.15 4.21 1.08
C ASP A 143 7.53 3.61 -0.28
N VAL A 144 6.55 3.38 -1.13
CA VAL A 144 6.75 2.76 -2.44
C VAL A 144 7.33 3.76 -3.45
N HIS A 145 8.19 3.27 -4.34
CA HIS A 145 8.65 3.99 -5.53
C HIS A 145 7.87 3.48 -6.75
N THR A 146 6.88 4.26 -7.20
CA THR A 146 5.92 3.86 -8.24
C THR A 146 6.55 3.53 -9.58
N SER A 147 7.76 4.03 -9.85
CA SER A 147 8.55 3.64 -11.03
C SER A 147 9.12 2.21 -10.96
N LEU A 148 9.05 1.54 -9.79
CA LEU A 148 9.63 0.23 -9.51
C LEU A 148 8.59 -0.75 -8.94
N VAL A 149 7.35 -0.70 -9.46
CA VAL A 149 6.28 -1.61 -9.09
C VAL A 149 5.60 -2.21 -10.32
N SER A 150 4.87 -3.30 -10.08
CA SER A 150 4.11 -3.96 -11.13
C SER A 150 2.88 -3.15 -11.56
N PRO A 151 2.38 -3.30 -12.78
CA PRO A 151 1.08 -2.78 -13.20
C PRO A 151 -0.07 -3.25 -12.30
N PHE A 152 0.03 -4.43 -11.70
CA PHE A 152 -0.94 -4.92 -10.75
C PHE A 152 -1.04 -4.01 -9.52
N TRP A 153 0.09 -3.59 -8.96
CA TRP A 153 0.12 -2.64 -7.83
C TRP A 153 -0.61 -1.34 -8.18
N HIS A 154 -0.38 -0.78 -9.37
CA HIS A 154 -1.00 0.49 -9.78
C HIS A 154 -2.51 0.41 -10.00
N LYS A 155 -3.02 -0.75 -10.44
CA LYS A 155 -4.38 -0.86 -10.99
C LYS A 155 -5.35 -1.59 -10.08
N PHE A 156 -4.85 -2.41 -9.19
CA PHE A 156 -5.70 -3.20 -8.31
C PHE A 156 -6.08 -2.40 -7.06
N ALA A 157 -7.36 -2.08 -6.90
CA ALA A 157 -7.86 -1.36 -5.72
C ALA A 157 -7.83 -2.30 -4.50
N ILE A 158 -6.69 -2.27 -3.80
CA ILE A 158 -6.37 -3.23 -2.74
C ILE A 158 -7.15 -3.00 -1.44
N TYR A 159 -7.61 -1.78 -1.16
CA TYR A 159 -8.32 -1.44 0.07
C TYR A 159 -9.81 -1.70 -0.06
N GLN A 160 -10.34 -2.68 0.68
CA GLN A 160 -11.72 -3.15 0.54
C GLN A 160 -12.44 -3.25 1.90
N TRP A 161 -13.75 -3.06 1.89
CA TRP A 161 -14.59 -3.20 3.08
C TRP A 161 -14.86 -4.67 3.40
N GLY A 162 -14.74 -5.08 4.67
CA GLY A 162 -14.99 -6.46 5.03
C GLY A 162 -14.64 -6.80 6.46
N GLY A 163 -14.18 -8.02 6.65
CA GLY A 163 -13.69 -8.50 7.92
C GLY A 163 -12.66 -9.61 7.75
N ALA A 164 -11.86 -9.80 8.78
CA ALA A 164 -10.83 -10.83 8.82
C ALA A 164 -10.79 -11.53 10.18
N VAL A 165 -10.27 -12.74 10.17
CA VAL A 165 -9.91 -13.49 11.37
C VAL A 165 -8.47 -13.94 11.22
N ASP A 166 -7.64 -13.52 12.16
CA ASP A 166 -6.24 -13.92 12.25
C ASP A 166 -6.08 -14.95 13.37
N TYR A 167 -5.26 -15.94 13.14
CA TYR A 167 -4.77 -16.89 14.14
C TYR A 167 -3.26 -16.85 14.19
N THR A 168 -2.70 -16.50 15.35
CA THR A 168 -1.26 -16.48 15.58
C THR A 168 -0.84 -17.66 16.47
N THR A 169 0.21 -18.38 16.10
CA THR A 169 0.77 -19.48 16.89
C THR A 169 1.33 -18.97 18.21
N LYS A 170 1.57 -19.91 19.17
CA LYS A 170 2.03 -19.54 20.52
C LYS A 170 3.40 -18.90 20.54
N ASP A 171 4.26 -19.30 19.62
CA ASP A 171 5.62 -18.81 19.43
C ASP A 171 5.69 -17.60 18.49
N GLU A 172 4.51 -17.13 18.06
CA GLU A 172 4.33 -15.97 17.15
C GLU A 172 5.01 -16.12 15.79
N SER A 173 5.58 -17.32 15.51
CA SER A 173 6.30 -17.58 14.26
C SER A 173 5.40 -17.69 13.03
N THR A 174 4.09 -17.88 13.24
CA THR A 174 3.14 -18.13 12.15
C THR A 174 1.82 -17.41 12.40
N ASN A 175 1.34 -16.68 11.41
CA ASN A 175 0.01 -16.10 11.35
C ASN A 175 -0.75 -16.67 10.17
N LEU A 176 -2.01 -17.05 10.40
CA LEU A 176 -2.96 -17.45 9.36
C LEU A 176 -4.12 -16.46 9.38
N ARG A 177 -4.39 -15.81 8.26
CA ARG A 177 -5.48 -14.86 8.10
C ARG A 177 -6.50 -15.35 7.10
N PHE A 178 -7.75 -15.41 7.48
CA PHE A 178 -8.88 -15.52 6.57
C PHE A 178 -9.56 -14.16 6.48
N GLN A 179 -9.74 -13.65 5.25
CA GLN A 179 -10.39 -12.38 5.01
C GLN A 179 -11.54 -12.55 4.02
N PHE A 180 -12.64 -11.87 4.31
CA PHE A 180 -13.79 -11.69 3.43
C PHE A 180 -14.04 -10.21 3.22
N GLY A 181 -14.21 -9.77 1.97
CA GLY A 181 -14.43 -8.35 1.68
C GLY A 181 -15.22 -8.12 0.40
N THR A 182 -15.46 -6.83 0.12
CA THR A 182 -16.02 -6.40 -1.16
C THR A 182 -14.99 -6.60 -2.26
N SER A 183 -15.45 -6.87 -3.48
CA SER A 183 -14.54 -7.00 -4.62
C SER A 183 -14.17 -5.62 -5.18
N PRO A 184 -12.90 -5.42 -5.61
CA PRO A 184 -12.47 -4.20 -6.30
C PRO A 184 -13.16 -3.99 -7.66
N PHE A 185 -13.82 -5.01 -8.20
CA PHE A 185 -14.62 -4.92 -9.43
C PHE A 185 -16.06 -4.44 -9.19
N GLY A 186 -16.44 -4.21 -7.93
CA GLY A 186 -17.75 -3.69 -7.57
C GLY A 186 -17.76 -2.16 -7.56
N GLU A 187 -18.65 -1.52 -8.32
CA GLU A 187 -18.80 -0.06 -8.33
C GLU A 187 -19.15 0.52 -6.95
N ARG A 188 -19.86 -0.25 -6.12
CA ARG A 188 -20.30 0.16 -4.78
C ARG A 188 -20.10 -0.95 -3.77
N PRO A 189 -19.42 -0.68 -2.64
CA PRO A 189 -19.22 -1.64 -1.59
C PRO A 189 -20.56 -2.29 -1.17
N PHE A 190 -20.58 -3.62 -1.05
CA PHE A 190 -21.74 -4.47 -0.70
C PHE A 190 -22.94 -4.40 -1.66
N ALA A 191 -23.25 -3.23 -2.26
CA ALA A 191 -24.39 -3.08 -3.18
C ALA A 191 -24.17 -3.82 -4.49
N SER A 192 -22.94 -3.89 -5.00
CA SER A 192 -22.58 -4.66 -6.21
C SER A 192 -22.69 -6.17 -6.02
N LYS A 193 -22.71 -6.64 -4.75
CA LYS A 193 -22.78 -8.08 -4.38
C LYS A 193 -21.67 -8.91 -5.00
N LEU A 194 -20.50 -8.30 -5.23
CA LEU A 194 -19.26 -8.96 -5.62
C LEU A 194 -18.33 -8.98 -4.40
N PHE A 195 -17.69 -10.12 -4.18
CA PHE A 195 -16.91 -10.35 -2.97
C PHE A 195 -15.53 -10.92 -3.27
N VAL A 196 -14.64 -10.79 -2.30
CA VAL A 196 -13.33 -11.41 -2.29
C VAL A 196 -13.19 -12.29 -1.05
N TYR A 197 -12.50 -13.41 -1.24
CA TYR A 197 -12.15 -14.36 -0.19
C TYR A 197 -10.65 -14.59 -0.27
N SER A 198 -9.96 -14.37 0.83
CA SER A 198 -8.51 -14.51 0.92
C SER A 198 -8.13 -15.45 2.06
N LEU A 199 -7.14 -16.29 1.81
CA LEU A 199 -6.43 -17.04 2.83
C LEU A 199 -4.95 -16.68 2.71
N ASP A 200 -4.40 -16.09 3.76
CA ASP A 200 -3.02 -15.64 3.84
C ASP A 200 -2.27 -16.39 4.94
N TRP A 201 -1.04 -16.73 4.67
CA TRP A 201 -0.08 -17.32 5.61
C TRP A 201 1.17 -16.47 5.66
N ARG A 202 1.49 -15.98 6.85
CA ARG A 202 2.73 -15.26 7.15
C ARG A 202 3.55 -16.05 8.13
N GLY A 203 4.86 -16.08 7.91
CA GLY A 203 5.79 -16.78 8.78
C GLY A 203 7.06 -16.01 9.04
N GLU A 204 7.69 -16.29 10.19
CA GLU A 204 9.02 -15.81 10.57
C GLU A 204 9.84 -16.99 11.07
N TYR A 205 10.75 -17.48 10.24
CA TYR A 205 11.54 -18.68 10.51
C TYR A 205 13.05 -18.37 10.42
N GLY A 206 13.54 -17.60 11.38
CA GLY A 206 14.94 -17.18 11.42
C GLY A 206 15.30 -16.23 10.28
N CYS A 207 16.00 -16.71 9.26
CA CYS A 207 16.38 -15.90 8.11
C CYS A 207 15.32 -15.90 6.99
N TYR A 208 14.24 -16.65 7.14
CA TYR A 208 13.21 -16.82 6.10
C TYR A 208 11.84 -16.32 6.57
N SER A 209 11.25 -15.39 5.82
CA SER A 209 9.94 -14.82 6.10
C SER A 209 9.05 -14.94 4.86
N PRO A 210 8.16 -15.95 4.78
CA PRO A 210 7.16 -16.08 3.73
C PRO A 210 5.91 -15.23 4.00
N ILE A 211 5.32 -14.74 2.91
CA ILE A 211 3.95 -14.21 2.87
C ILE A 211 3.26 -14.86 1.68
N TRP A 212 2.38 -15.83 1.91
CA TRP A 212 1.72 -16.57 0.84
C TRP A 212 0.22 -16.46 0.93
N SER A 213 -0.45 -16.24 -0.19
CA SER A 213 -1.91 -16.19 -0.19
C SER A 213 -2.55 -16.87 -1.39
N VAL A 214 -3.80 -17.25 -1.18
CA VAL A 214 -4.73 -17.66 -2.23
C VAL A 214 -5.96 -16.76 -2.12
N ASN A 215 -6.33 -16.12 -3.23
CA ASN A 215 -7.42 -15.17 -3.26
C ASN A 215 -8.38 -15.49 -4.39
N PHE A 216 -9.67 -15.44 -4.08
CA PHE A 216 -10.76 -15.59 -5.04
C PHE A 216 -11.49 -14.27 -5.13
N VAL A 217 -11.23 -13.52 -6.19
CA VAL A 217 -11.76 -12.16 -6.41
C VAL A 217 -12.88 -12.23 -7.43
N GLU A 218 -14.11 -11.95 -7.02
CA GLU A 218 -15.26 -12.00 -7.91
C GLU A 218 -15.26 -10.78 -8.83
N MET A 219 -15.06 -11.01 -10.14
CA MET A 219 -15.08 -9.95 -11.18
C MET A 219 -16.51 -9.68 -11.67
N GLU A 220 -17.26 -10.74 -11.88
CA GLU A 220 -18.68 -10.77 -12.16
C GLU A 220 -19.29 -11.86 -11.29
N ARG A 221 -20.59 -11.80 -11.07
CA ARG A 221 -21.27 -12.77 -10.21
C ARG A 221 -20.99 -14.21 -10.62
N GLY A 222 -20.30 -14.93 -9.74
CA GLY A 222 -19.89 -16.33 -9.96
C GLY A 222 -18.70 -16.52 -10.90
N LYS A 223 -18.04 -15.43 -11.35
CA LYS A 223 -16.81 -15.50 -12.13
C LYS A 223 -15.67 -14.88 -11.31
N PHE A 224 -14.62 -15.65 -11.08
CA PHE A 224 -13.51 -15.27 -10.22
C PHE A 224 -12.21 -15.09 -10.99
N ALA A 225 -11.48 -14.04 -10.67
CA ALA A 225 -10.04 -14.03 -10.79
C ALA A 225 -9.46 -14.80 -9.60
N ASN A 226 -8.73 -15.85 -9.89
CA ASN A 226 -8.07 -16.68 -8.89
C ASN A 226 -6.61 -16.24 -8.80
N ILE A 227 -6.19 -15.77 -7.65
CA ILE A 227 -4.84 -15.25 -7.43
C ILE A 227 -4.09 -16.16 -6.47
N ILE A 228 -2.88 -16.57 -6.88
CA ILE A 228 -1.87 -17.11 -5.96
C ILE A 228 -0.77 -16.06 -5.86
N ALA A 229 -0.40 -15.73 -4.64
CA ALA A 229 0.72 -14.83 -4.36
C ALA A 229 1.70 -15.53 -3.40
N LEU A 230 2.99 -15.46 -3.72
CA LEU A 230 4.07 -16.13 -2.99
C LEU A 230 5.21 -15.13 -2.78
N GLY A 231 5.14 -14.38 -1.69
CA GLY A 231 6.21 -13.50 -1.23
C GLY A 231 7.19 -14.26 -0.35
N ASN A 232 8.48 -14.10 -0.59
CA ASN A 232 9.54 -14.76 0.17
C ASN A 232 10.63 -13.74 0.48
N ALA A 233 10.98 -13.56 1.75
CA ALA A 233 12.12 -12.76 2.14
C ALA A 233 13.17 -13.62 2.82
N PHE A 234 14.43 -13.33 2.51
CA PHE A 234 15.60 -13.99 3.09
C PHE A 234 16.53 -12.92 3.67
N SER A 235 16.64 -12.86 5.00
CA SER A 235 17.48 -11.90 5.71
C SER A 235 18.78 -12.55 6.19
N MET A 236 19.91 -11.98 5.78
CA MET A 236 21.25 -12.47 6.12
C MET A 236 22.14 -11.30 6.55
N GLY A 237 22.22 -11.06 7.86
CA GLY A 237 22.90 -9.87 8.40
C GLY A 237 22.26 -8.58 7.91
N ASP A 238 23.04 -7.73 7.25
CA ASP A 238 22.56 -6.44 6.71
C ASP A 238 21.85 -6.56 5.36
N PHE A 239 21.77 -7.76 4.78
CA PHE A 239 21.14 -8.01 3.48
C PHE A 239 19.77 -8.65 3.64
N THR A 240 18.82 -8.20 2.84
CA THR A 240 17.51 -8.86 2.67
C THR A 240 17.23 -9.02 1.18
N LEU A 241 16.89 -10.25 0.76
CA LEU A 241 16.43 -10.58 -0.57
C LEU A 241 14.93 -10.88 -0.51
N GLU A 242 14.12 -10.13 -1.23
CA GLU A 242 12.70 -10.35 -1.40
C GLU A 242 12.43 -10.89 -2.81
N LEU A 243 11.59 -11.90 -2.89
CA LEU A 243 11.20 -12.54 -4.15
C LEU A 243 9.69 -12.72 -4.14
N ASP A 244 9.00 -12.14 -5.13
CA ASP A 244 7.57 -12.24 -5.27
C ASP A 244 7.18 -12.98 -6.56
N TYR A 245 6.16 -13.79 -6.45
CA TYR A 245 5.41 -14.36 -7.54
C TYR A 245 3.92 -14.13 -7.31
N LEU A 246 3.23 -13.56 -8.27
CA LEU A 246 1.79 -13.35 -8.24
C LEU A 246 1.20 -13.83 -9.56
N ASN A 247 0.28 -14.80 -9.49
CA ASN A 247 -0.42 -15.32 -10.64
C ASN A 247 -1.90 -14.96 -10.60
N ARG A 248 -2.47 -14.67 -11.76
CA ARG A 248 -3.88 -14.36 -11.95
C ARG A 248 -4.47 -15.30 -13.00
N ALA A 249 -5.58 -15.93 -12.69
CA ALA A 249 -6.22 -16.88 -13.60
C ALA A 249 -7.74 -16.86 -13.49
N THR A 250 -8.44 -16.96 -14.62
CA THR A 250 -9.90 -17.10 -14.66
C THR A 250 -10.37 -18.52 -14.35
N SER A 251 -9.47 -19.46 -14.21
CA SER A 251 -9.76 -20.86 -13.91
C SER A 251 -8.69 -21.47 -13.02
N VAL A 252 -9.11 -22.24 -12.02
CA VAL A 252 -8.22 -23.01 -11.14
C VAL A 252 -7.27 -23.93 -11.92
N LYS A 253 -7.69 -24.43 -13.09
CA LYS A 253 -6.85 -25.27 -13.95
C LYS A 253 -5.65 -24.53 -14.56
N ARG A 254 -5.66 -23.19 -14.56
CA ARG A 254 -4.61 -22.33 -15.13
C ARG A 254 -3.86 -21.54 -14.07
N PHE A 255 -3.93 -21.96 -12.83
CA PHE A 255 -3.45 -21.22 -11.66
C PHE A 255 -1.99 -20.73 -11.75
N PHE A 256 -1.13 -21.37 -12.51
CA PHE A 256 0.29 -20.99 -12.56
C PHE A 256 0.75 -20.41 -13.90
N ASN A 257 -0.09 -20.31 -14.92
CA ASN A 257 0.41 -20.05 -16.28
C ASN A 257 -0.42 -19.08 -17.12
N GLN A 258 -1.40 -18.39 -16.55
CA GLN A 258 -2.21 -17.49 -17.36
C GLN A 258 -1.59 -16.10 -17.42
N GLU A 259 -1.72 -15.31 -16.36
CA GLU A 259 -1.05 -14.03 -16.17
C GLU A 259 -0.24 -14.08 -14.89
N PHE A 260 0.94 -13.52 -14.91
CA PHE A 260 1.78 -13.51 -13.71
C PHE A 260 2.72 -12.32 -13.67
N SER A 261 3.03 -11.91 -12.45
CA SER A 261 4.09 -10.98 -12.12
C SER A 261 5.16 -11.70 -11.32
N VAL A 262 6.41 -11.37 -11.55
CA VAL A 262 7.54 -11.75 -10.71
C VAL A 262 8.36 -10.50 -10.39
N SER A 263 8.80 -10.37 -9.16
CA SER A 263 9.73 -9.32 -8.77
C SER A 263 10.82 -9.85 -7.84
N ALA A 264 11.95 -9.16 -7.85
CA ALA A 264 13.05 -9.40 -6.94
C ALA A 264 13.58 -8.06 -6.44
N GLN A 265 13.78 -7.94 -5.13
CA GLN A 265 14.39 -6.79 -4.49
C GLN A 265 15.51 -7.24 -3.55
N LEU A 266 16.67 -6.61 -3.68
CA LEU A 266 17.79 -6.78 -2.78
C LEU A 266 17.97 -5.48 -2.01
N LEU A 267 17.96 -5.58 -0.68
CA LEU A 267 18.20 -4.47 0.24
C LEU A 267 19.51 -4.71 1.00
N TYR A 268 20.24 -3.62 1.24
CA TYR A 268 21.42 -3.60 2.09
C TYR A 268 21.32 -2.43 3.06
N ASN A 269 21.32 -2.73 4.36
CA ASN A 269 21.25 -1.74 5.42
C ASN A 269 22.64 -1.50 6.01
N TYR A 270 23.13 -0.26 5.98
CA TYR A 270 24.40 0.13 6.55
C TYR A 270 24.20 1.02 7.77
N ALA A 271 24.61 0.52 8.93
CA ALA A 271 24.64 1.25 10.21
C ALA A 271 23.32 2.00 10.54
N ASP A 272 22.18 1.45 10.17
CA ASP A 272 20.83 2.03 10.33
C ASP A 272 20.65 3.43 9.73
N LYS A 273 21.60 3.89 8.94
CA LYS A 273 21.64 5.24 8.35
C LYS A 273 21.46 5.26 6.85
N VAL A 274 21.91 4.22 6.20
CA VAL A 274 21.87 4.13 4.74
C VAL A 274 21.27 2.79 4.36
N GLU A 275 20.26 2.82 3.51
CA GLU A 275 19.72 1.65 2.87
C GLU A 275 19.93 1.77 1.38
N VAL A 276 20.58 0.79 0.79
CA VAL A 276 20.78 0.68 -0.66
C VAL A 276 19.91 -0.45 -1.17
N PHE A 277 19.20 -0.22 -2.26
CA PHE A 277 18.38 -1.29 -2.82
C PHE A 277 18.48 -1.37 -4.34
N ALA A 278 18.23 -2.55 -4.86
CA ALA A 278 18.04 -2.82 -6.28
C ALA A 278 16.76 -3.66 -6.44
N LYS A 279 15.90 -3.28 -7.38
CA LYS A 279 14.63 -3.96 -7.65
C LYS A 279 14.43 -4.14 -9.14
N GLY A 280 13.85 -5.26 -9.53
CA GLY A 280 13.41 -5.50 -10.89
C GLY A 280 12.20 -6.42 -10.90
N GLY A 281 11.40 -6.29 -11.95
CA GLY A 281 10.22 -7.11 -12.09
C GLY A 281 9.84 -7.34 -13.56
N TYR A 282 9.06 -8.38 -13.76
CA TYR A 282 8.52 -8.77 -15.05
C TYR A 282 7.05 -9.15 -14.90
N GLU A 283 6.21 -8.67 -15.78
CA GLU A 283 4.81 -9.01 -15.85
C GLU A 283 4.40 -9.52 -17.23
N ASN A 284 3.66 -10.63 -17.24
CA ASN A 284 3.03 -11.21 -18.40
C ASN A 284 1.51 -11.09 -18.27
N TYR A 285 0.89 -10.20 -19.07
CA TYR A 285 -0.55 -9.95 -19.07
C TYR A 285 -1.18 -10.17 -20.44
N ARG A 286 -0.98 -11.35 -20.99
CA ARG A 286 -1.44 -11.69 -22.35
C ARG A 286 -2.95 -11.76 -22.53
N THR A 287 -3.72 -11.93 -21.46
CA THR A 287 -5.15 -12.21 -21.50
C THR A 287 -5.99 -11.11 -20.89
N ASP A 288 -5.36 -10.08 -20.38
CA ASP A 288 -6.01 -8.91 -19.77
C ASP A 288 -7.21 -9.25 -18.85
N ILE A 289 -6.94 -10.10 -17.86
CA ILE A 289 -7.98 -10.54 -16.90
C ILE A 289 -8.58 -9.35 -16.15
N PHE A 290 -7.83 -8.29 -15.95
CA PHE A 290 -8.24 -7.12 -15.17
C PHE A 290 -8.67 -5.90 -16.00
N GLY A 291 -8.81 -6.04 -17.34
CA GLY A 291 -9.26 -4.94 -18.20
C GLY A 291 -8.25 -3.79 -18.32
N TYR A 292 -6.95 -4.13 -18.35
CA TYR A 292 -5.90 -3.12 -18.49
C TYR A 292 -5.88 -2.45 -19.87
N GLU A 293 -6.56 -3.03 -20.86
CA GLU A 293 -6.59 -2.56 -22.25
C GLU A 293 -7.26 -1.18 -22.40
N ASP A 294 -8.22 -0.86 -21.53
CA ASP A 294 -9.01 0.37 -21.64
C ASP A 294 -8.39 1.59 -20.94
N ASP A 295 -7.26 1.40 -20.25
CA ASP A 295 -6.58 2.48 -19.53
C ASP A 295 -5.54 3.16 -20.42
N GLU A 296 -5.88 4.31 -20.98
CA GLU A 296 -5.01 5.19 -21.80
C GLU A 296 -3.68 5.57 -21.14
N TRP A 297 -3.51 5.31 -19.84
CA TRP A 297 -2.38 5.80 -19.04
C TRP A 297 -1.24 4.81 -18.86
N PHE A 298 -1.50 3.50 -18.92
CA PHE A 298 -0.50 2.53 -18.50
C PHE A 298 -0.09 1.52 -19.57
N ILE A 299 -0.96 1.26 -20.54
CA ILE A 299 -0.70 0.32 -21.60
C ILE A 299 -1.17 0.97 -22.91
N PRO A 300 -0.32 1.00 -23.97
CA PRO A 300 -0.81 1.41 -25.26
C PRO A 300 -2.00 0.53 -25.63
N THR A 301 -3.09 1.15 -26.10
CA THR A 301 -4.26 0.46 -26.67
C THR A 301 -3.90 -0.45 -27.84
N ASP A 302 -2.70 -0.33 -28.36
CA ASP A 302 -2.11 -1.22 -29.35
C ASP A 302 -1.36 -2.35 -28.63
N ASN A 303 -2.09 -3.41 -28.25
CA ASN A 303 -1.57 -4.65 -27.69
C ASN A 303 -0.43 -5.30 -28.46
N SER A 304 -0.15 -4.83 -29.68
CA SER A 304 0.97 -5.29 -30.49
C SER A 304 2.33 -4.84 -29.92
N LEU A 305 2.36 -3.84 -29.02
CA LEU A 305 3.61 -3.16 -28.67
C LEU A 305 4.23 -3.59 -27.35
N CYS A 306 3.46 -4.02 -26.33
CA CYS A 306 4.09 -4.43 -25.07
C CYS A 306 3.28 -5.46 -24.26
N PRO A 307 3.08 -6.71 -24.76
CA PRO A 307 2.42 -7.76 -23.97
C PRO A 307 3.29 -8.23 -22.78
N ARG A 308 4.45 -7.60 -22.58
CA ARG A 308 5.43 -7.94 -21.54
C ARG A 308 6.01 -6.66 -20.95
N TYR A 309 5.56 -6.34 -19.77
CA TYR A 309 6.12 -5.23 -19.01
C TYR A 309 7.32 -5.72 -18.18
N TRP A 310 8.38 -4.93 -18.11
CA TRP A 310 9.46 -5.15 -17.17
C TRP A 310 10.06 -3.82 -16.74
N TYR A 311 10.57 -3.81 -15.55
CA TYR A 311 11.24 -2.67 -14.95
C TYR A 311 12.48 -3.11 -14.19
N VAL A 312 13.42 -2.20 -14.03
CA VAL A 312 14.62 -2.39 -13.23
C VAL A 312 15.09 -1.04 -12.71
N GLY A 313 15.62 -1.04 -11.52
CA GLY A 313 16.19 0.16 -10.92
C GLY A 313 16.76 -0.11 -9.55
N GLY A 314 17.07 0.97 -8.87
CA GLY A 314 17.56 0.92 -7.50
C GLY A 314 17.80 2.32 -6.97
N GLY A 315 18.15 2.39 -5.72
CA GLY A 315 18.31 3.66 -5.05
C GLY A 315 19.00 3.57 -3.71
N VAL A 316 19.04 4.73 -3.10
CA VAL A 316 19.59 4.91 -1.76
C VAL A 316 18.59 5.69 -0.94
N HIS A 317 18.31 5.20 0.26
CA HIS A 317 17.64 5.90 1.34
C HIS A 317 18.69 6.34 2.36
N TYR A 318 18.62 7.58 2.78
CA TYR A 318 19.49 8.13 3.81
C TYR A 318 18.66 8.70 4.97
N TYR A 319 18.98 8.29 6.19
CA TYR A 319 18.31 8.67 7.42
C TYR A 319 19.22 9.60 8.25
N PRO A 320 19.11 10.93 8.09
CA PRO A 320 20.04 11.89 8.70
C PRO A 320 19.87 12.05 10.21
N LEU A 321 18.71 11.73 10.77
CA LEU A 321 18.46 11.89 12.21
C LEU A 321 19.23 10.83 13.00
N ARG A 322 19.82 11.23 14.12
CA ARG A 322 20.72 10.35 14.90
C ARG A 322 20.01 9.19 15.59
N GLU A 323 18.80 9.43 16.07
CA GLU A 323 18.07 8.55 16.99
C GLU A 323 16.78 7.97 16.36
N SER A 324 16.44 8.35 15.12
CA SER A 324 15.24 7.85 14.45
C SER A 324 15.44 7.74 12.95
N ARG A 325 14.56 6.99 12.30
CA ARG A 325 14.42 6.89 10.84
C ARG A 325 13.26 7.76 10.31
N ASP A 326 12.75 8.69 11.10
CA ASP A 326 11.57 9.49 10.75
C ASP A 326 11.78 10.37 9.52
N LEU A 327 13.01 10.87 9.30
CA LEU A 327 13.35 11.61 8.08
C LEU A 327 14.14 10.72 7.14
N ARG A 328 13.55 10.41 5.98
CA ARG A 328 14.18 9.68 4.89
C ARG A 328 14.42 10.62 3.72
N LEU A 329 15.66 10.75 3.29
CA LEU A 329 16.02 11.32 1.98
C LEU A 329 16.26 10.17 1.01
N HIS A 330 15.82 10.30 -0.24
CA HIS A 330 16.01 9.25 -1.23
C HIS A 330 16.49 9.78 -2.58
N ALA A 331 17.23 8.91 -3.27
CA ALA A 331 17.60 9.05 -4.65
C ALA A 331 17.43 7.70 -5.33
N VAL A 332 16.55 7.63 -6.33
CA VAL A 332 16.16 6.39 -7.02
C VAL A 332 16.26 6.60 -8.52
N ALA A 333 16.82 5.63 -9.22
CA ALA A 333 16.81 5.58 -10.67
C ALA A 333 16.08 4.33 -11.14
N ALA A 334 15.18 4.47 -12.10
CA ALA A 334 14.38 3.38 -12.64
C ALA A 334 14.26 3.47 -14.15
N TYR A 335 14.17 2.31 -14.78
CA TYR A 335 13.83 2.14 -16.18
C TYR A 335 12.67 1.16 -16.31
N ASN A 336 11.73 1.45 -17.19
CA ASN A 336 10.76 0.46 -17.65
C ASN A 336 10.68 0.46 -19.19
N ASN A 337 10.33 -0.69 -19.74
CA ASN A 337 10.29 -0.87 -21.19
C ASN A 337 9.07 -0.21 -21.86
N PHE A 338 8.07 0.20 -21.10
CA PHE A 338 6.90 0.88 -21.60
C PHE A 338 7.19 2.36 -21.89
N ALA A 339 7.60 3.13 -20.88
CA ALA A 339 7.96 4.53 -21.07
C ALA A 339 9.25 4.69 -21.91
N ASN A 340 10.05 3.63 -22.01
CA ASN A 340 11.37 3.62 -22.66
C ASN A 340 12.24 4.83 -22.26
N SER A 341 12.21 5.14 -20.97
CA SER A 341 12.94 6.25 -20.36
C SER A 341 13.51 5.84 -19.02
N VAL A 342 14.58 6.49 -18.62
CA VAL A 342 15.10 6.44 -17.27
C VAL A 342 14.42 7.55 -16.46
N SER A 343 13.75 7.21 -15.38
CA SER A 343 13.27 8.15 -14.37
C SER A 343 14.29 8.26 -13.23
N ILE A 344 14.45 9.45 -12.68
CA ILE A 344 15.23 9.69 -11.48
C ILE A 344 14.28 10.34 -10.48
N SER A 345 14.14 9.75 -9.29
CA SER A 345 13.36 10.32 -8.18
C SER A 345 14.31 10.83 -7.12
N LEU A 346 14.19 12.08 -6.77
CA LEU A 346 14.90 12.71 -5.65
C LEU A 346 13.84 13.25 -4.68
N GLY A 347 13.91 12.87 -3.40
CA GLY A 347 12.87 13.32 -2.50
C GLY A 347 13.17 13.14 -1.03
N ALA A 348 12.17 13.50 -0.23
CA ALA A 348 12.18 13.39 1.21
C ALA A 348 10.82 12.95 1.74
N THR A 349 10.83 12.07 2.73
CA THR A 349 9.66 11.64 3.50
C THR A 349 9.94 11.91 4.97
N TYR A 350 8.97 12.48 5.68
CA TYR A 350 9.08 12.72 7.11
C TYR A 350 7.89 12.17 7.88
N HIS A 351 8.12 11.26 8.81
CA HIS A 351 7.11 10.70 9.71
C HIS A 351 7.03 11.56 10.98
N PHE A 352 6.09 12.47 11.02
CA PHE A 352 5.93 13.38 12.14
C PHE A 352 4.94 12.84 13.17
N ASN A 353 5.45 12.24 14.25
CA ASN A 353 4.63 11.76 15.35
C ASN A 353 4.17 12.91 16.25
N LEU A 354 2.95 13.37 16.02
CA LEU A 354 2.35 14.48 16.77
C LEU A 354 2.12 14.12 18.24
N THR A 355 1.69 12.89 18.51
CA THR A 355 1.41 12.43 19.88
C THR A 355 2.69 12.50 20.73
N GLN A 356 3.77 11.93 20.25
CA GLN A 356 5.06 11.96 20.97
C GLN A 356 5.59 13.38 21.16
N THR A 357 5.44 14.23 20.15
CA THR A 357 5.86 15.63 20.22
C THR A 357 5.11 16.40 21.31
N ILE A 358 3.78 16.21 21.41
CA ILE A 358 2.96 16.85 22.45
C ILE A 358 3.34 16.33 23.84
N LEU A 359 3.54 15.01 23.99
CA LEU A 359 3.91 14.41 25.27
C LEU A 359 5.29 14.88 25.76
N ASN A 360 6.26 14.96 24.86
CA ASN A 360 7.61 15.42 25.19
C ASN A 360 7.64 16.90 25.61
N ASN A 361 6.79 17.74 25.01
CA ASN A 361 6.68 19.16 25.39
C ASN A 361 5.98 19.37 26.74
N ARG A 362 5.14 18.40 27.19
CA ARG A 362 4.50 18.48 28.54
C ARG A 362 5.45 18.06 29.67
N LYS A 363 6.54 17.33 29.37
CA LYS A 363 7.54 16.91 30.35
C LYS A 363 8.64 17.95 30.61
N LYS A 364 8.70 18.99 29.78
CA LYS A 364 9.58 20.17 29.94
C LYS A 364 8.85 21.29 30.66
#